data_db98f3c9b99d9cb2596a23032ad017e3
#
_entry.id   db98f3c9b99d9cb2596a23032ad017e3
#
_cell.length_a   1.000
_cell.length_b   1.000
_cell.length_c   1.000
_cell.angle_alpha   90.00
_cell.angle_beta   90.00
_cell.angle_gamma   90.00
#
_symmetry.space_group_name_H-M   'P 1'
#
loop_
_entity.id
_entity.type
_entity.pdbx_description
1 polymer ?
#
loop_
_entity_poly.entity_id
_entity_poly.type
_entity_poly.pdbx_seq_one_letter_code
_entity_poly.pdbx_strand_id
1 'polypeptide(L)'
;MNMNSNEVRNAFIDYFKNNDHRHVKSGSLVPENDPSLMFANSGMVQFKNVFTGMEQLDFKRATTSQKCVRAGGKHNDLENVGFTTRHHTFFEMLGNFSFGDYFKEQAILYAWNLITKEFKINKDKLLVTIYHNDEVAEKFWKKIANLPDSKIIKISSSDNFWSMGDTGPCGPCSEIFYDHGDKYFGGPPGSVDEDGDRFIEIWNLVFMQYEQVDKNTRLDLPKPCVDTGMGLERITALLNGSN
;
A
#
# COMPACT_ATOMS: atom_id res chain seq x y z
N MET A 1 6.32 2.97 20.94
CA MET A 1 6.49 1.51 21.02
C MET A 1 7.84 1.24 20.37
N ASN A 2 8.75 0.55 21.03
CA ASN A 2 10.09 0.37 20.48
C ASN A 2 10.14 -1.06 19.90
N MET A 3 10.07 -1.18 18.57
CA MET A 3 10.05 -2.48 17.87
C MET A 3 11.13 -2.50 16.79
N ASN A 4 11.92 -3.58 16.75
CA ASN A 4 12.84 -3.78 15.64
C ASN A 4 12.09 -4.30 14.39
N SER A 5 12.76 -4.27 13.22
CA SER A 5 12.14 -4.65 11.95
C SER A 5 11.60 -6.09 11.93
N ASN A 6 12.25 -7.04 12.64
CA ASN A 6 11.75 -8.41 12.73
C ASN A 6 10.44 -8.48 13.54
N GLU A 7 10.35 -7.72 14.62
CA GLU A 7 9.14 -7.66 15.45
C GLU A 7 7.98 -7.03 14.68
N VAL A 8 8.23 -5.95 13.95
CA VAL A 8 7.22 -5.29 13.10
C VAL A 8 6.75 -6.25 11.99
N ARG A 9 7.67 -6.90 11.29
CA ARG A 9 7.35 -7.89 10.26
C ARG A 9 6.49 -9.02 10.80
N ASN A 10 6.88 -9.60 11.92
CA ASN A 10 6.15 -10.70 12.55
C ASN A 10 4.77 -10.25 13.03
N ALA A 11 4.67 -9.08 13.66
CA ALA A 11 3.38 -8.53 14.11
C ALA A 11 2.41 -8.33 12.94
N PHE A 12 2.88 -7.80 11.81
CA PHE A 12 2.07 -7.67 10.60
C PHE A 12 1.59 -9.02 10.07
N ILE A 13 2.52 -9.95 9.87
CA ILE A 13 2.22 -11.28 9.33
C ILE A 13 1.27 -12.04 10.26
N ASP A 14 1.52 -12.05 11.56
CA ASP A 14 0.69 -12.77 12.52
C ASP A 14 -0.71 -12.14 12.67
N TYR A 15 -0.82 -10.81 12.59
CA TYR A 15 -2.12 -10.14 12.56
C TYR A 15 -2.97 -10.64 11.38
N PHE A 16 -2.40 -10.72 10.17
CA PHE A 16 -3.14 -11.20 9.01
C PHE A 16 -3.36 -12.72 9.00
N LYS A 17 -2.44 -13.52 9.54
CA LYS A 17 -2.67 -14.95 9.76
C LYS A 17 -3.86 -15.20 10.69
N ASN A 18 -3.98 -14.41 11.75
CA ASN A 18 -5.11 -14.46 12.69
C ASN A 18 -6.44 -13.97 12.07
N ASN A 19 -6.37 -13.36 10.88
CA ASN A 19 -7.51 -12.95 10.05
C ASN A 19 -7.60 -13.79 8.76
N ASP A 20 -7.25 -15.07 8.84
CA ASP A 20 -7.40 -16.11 7.78
C ASP A 20 -6.59 -15.83 6.50
N HIS A 21 -5.47 -15.12 6.58
CA HIS A 21 -4.57 -14.94 5.44
C HIS A 21 -3.47 -16.01 5.45
N ARG A 22 -3.23 -16.61 4.30
CA ARG A 22 -2.09 -17.51 4.09
C ARG A 22 -0.81 -16.69 4.07
N HIS A 23 0.14 -16.99 4.97
CA HIS A 23 1.48 -16.42 4.85
C HIS A 23 2.20 -17.04 3.65
N VAL A 24 2.53 -16.21 2.67
CA VAL A 24 3.30 -16.58 1.49
C VAL A 24 4.68 -15.94 1.59
N LYS A 25 5.73 -16.71 1.31
CA LYS A 25 7.10 -16.20 1.32
C LYS A 25 7.30 -15.15 0.24
N SER A 26 8.30 -14.29 0.43
CA SER A 26 8.76 -13.38 -0.63
C SER A 26 9.04 -14.14 -1.91
N GLY A 27 8.46 -13.71 -3.01
CA GLY A 27 8.86 -14.18 -4.33
C GLY A 27 10.29 -13.77 -4.67
N SER A 28 10.81 -14.29 -5.78
CA SER A 28 12.13 -13.90 -6.30
C SER A 28 12.19 -12.39 -6.54
N LEU A 29 13.33 -11.78 -6.22
CA LEU A 29 13.58 -10.38 -6.52
C LEU A 29 13.66 -10.14 -8.03
N VAL A 30 14.15 -11.12 -8.79
CA VAL A 30 14.11 -11.13 -10.25
C VAL A 30 12.95 -12.01 -10.67
N PRO A 31 11.87 -11.42 -11.24
CA PRO A 31 10.71 -12.18 -11.68
C PRO A 31 11.08 -13.12 -12.83
N GLU A 32 10.81 -14.41 -12.69
CA GLU A 32 11.21 -15.41 -13.69
C GLU A 32 10.37 -15.35 -14.98
N ASN A 33 9.12 -14.90 -14.88
CA ASN A 33 8.14 -14.97 -15.99
C ASN A 33 7.49 -13.62 -16.33
N ASP A 34 8.10 -12.51 -15.96
CA ASP A 34 7.60 -11.17 -16.29
C ASP A 34 8.68 -10.34 -16.99
N PRO A 35 8.69 -10.31 -18.33
CA PRO A 35 9.66 -9.53 -19.10
C PRO A 35 9.45 -8.00 -18.99
N SER A 36 8.33 -7.56 -18.41
CA SER A 36 8.05 -6.14 -18.19
C SER A 36 8.75 -5.55 -16.96
N LEU A 37 9.28 -6.40 -16.09
CA LEU A 37 9.91 -6.00 -14.83
C LEU A 37 11.32 -6.60 -14.69
N MET A 38 12.30 -5.75 -14.44
CA MET A 38 13.66 -6.19 -14.09
C MET A 38 13.72 -6.75 -12.67
N PHE A 39 13.02 -6.10 -11.74
CA PHE A 39 12.92 -6.49 -10.33
C PHE A 39 11.49 -6.43 -9.84
N ALA A 40 11.17 -7.24 -8.83
CA ALA A 40 9.94 -7.10 -8.07
C ALA A 40 9.95 -5.73 -7.36
N ASN A 41 9.01 -4.86 -7.70
CA ASN A 41 8.89 -3.49 -7.20
C ASN A 41 7.73 -3.30 -6.21
N SER A 42 6.93 -4.35 -6.01
CA SER A 42 5.80 -4.35 -5.09
C SER A 42 5.42 -5.77 -4.67
N GLY A 43 4.63 -5.88 -3.62
CA GLY A 43 4.18 -7.17 -3.08
C GLY A 43 3.30 -7.97 -4.03
N MET A 44 2.57 -7.29 -4.92
CA MET A 44 1.62 -7.94 -5.83
C MET A 44 2.28 -8.67 -7.01
N VAL A 45 3.56 -8.42 -7.30
CA VAL A 45 4.21 -8.94 -8.52
C VAL A 45 4.10 -10.46 -8.61
N GLN A 46 4.33 -11.19 -7.51
CA GLN A 46 4.19 -12.64 -7.48
C GLN A 46 2.75 -13.14 -7.67
N PHE A 47 1.74 -12.27 -7.54
CA PHE A 47 0.31 -12.60 -7.66
C PHE A 47 -0.34 -12.01 -8.92
N LYS A 48 0.44 -11.43 -9.83
CA LYS A 48 -0.09 -10.77 -11.04
C LYS A 48 -1.11 -11.63 -11.78
N ASN A 49 -0.77 -12.88 -12.04
CA ASN A 49 -1.62 -13.83 -12.77
C ASN A 49 -2.86 -14.26 -11.96
N VAL A 50 -2.80 -14.18 -10.64
CA VAL A 50 -3.95 -14.47 -9.77
C VAL A 50 -4.97 -13.33 -9.85
N PHE A 51 -4.52 -12.07 -9.86
CA PHE A 51 -5.40 -10.91 -10.01
C PHE A 51 -6.13 -10.90 -11.36
N THR A 52 -5.45 -11.26 -12.45
CA THR A 52 -6.04 -11.34 -13.79
C THR A 52 -6.86 -12.61 -14.04
N GLY A 53 -6.86 -13.54 -13.08
CA GLY A 53 -7.57 -14.82 -13.21
C GLY A 53 -6.88 -15.87 -14.08
N MET A 54 -5.66 -15.60 -14.55
CA MET A 54 -4.85 -16.56 -15.33
C MET A 54 -4.29 -17.70 -14.46
N GLU A 55 -4.20 -17.47 -13.14
CA GLU A 55 -3.76 -18.45 -12.16
C GLU A 55 -4.79 -18.56 -11.03
N GLN A 56 -4.98 -19.76 -10.50
CA GLN A 56 -5.84 -20.00 -9.34
C GLN A 56 -5.02 -20.59 -8.20
N LEU A 57 -5.22 -20.05 -7.01
CA LEU A 57 -4.62 -20.53 -5.77
C LEU A 57 -5.66 -21.33 -4.97
N ASP A 58 -5.19 -22.21 -4.07
CA ASP A 58 -6.02 -22.94 -3.11
C ASP A 58 -6.51 -22.07 -1.93
N PHE A 59 -6.14 -20.79 -1.92
CA PHE A 59 -6.54 -19.79 -0.92
C PHE A 59 -6.95 -18.48 -1.60
N LYS A 60 -7.72 -17.65 -0.88
CA LYS A 60 -8.23 -16.37 -1.38
C LYS A 60 -7.65 -15.16 -0.67
N ARG A 61 -6.89 -15.37 0.41
CA ARG A 61 -6.25 -14.31 1.19
C ARG A 61 -4.80 -14.64 1.41
N ALA A 62 -3.93 -13.67 1.22
CA ALA A 62 -2.50 -13.83 1.47
C ALA A 62 -1.94 -12.65 2.27
N THR A 63 -0.83 -12.90 2.95
CA THR A 63 0.03 -11.88 3.54
C THR A 63 1.49 -12.19 3.27
N THR A 64 2.28 -11.17 2.98
CA THR A 64 3.70 -11.32 2.64
C THR A 64 4.54 -10.20 3.25
N SER A 65 5.85 -10.45 3.34
CA SER A 65 6.88 -9.42 3.38
C SER A 65 7.74 -9.61 2.14
N GLN A 66 7.44 -8.88 1.07
CA GLN A 66 8.10 -9.00 -0.23
C GLN A 66 9.34 -8.13 -0.30
N LYS A 67 10.46 -8.72 -0.71
CA LYS A 67 11.68 -7.98 -1.05
C LYS A 67 11.49 -7.27 -2.38
N CYS A 68 11.76 -5.96 -2.40
CA CYS A 68 11.51 -5.08 -3.54
C CYS A 68 12.73 -4.26 -3.90
N VAL A 69 12.87 -3.94 -5.19
CA VAL A 69 13.84 -2.96 -5.70
C VAL A 69 13.09 -1.96 -6.59
N ARG A 70 13.29 -0.66 -6.33
CA ARG A 70 12.77 0.44 -7.14
C ARG A 70 13.93 1.26 -7.71
N ALA A 71 14.54 0.72 -8.75
CA ALA A 71 15.75 1.26 -9.38
C ALA A 71 15.59 1.39 -10.91
N GLY A 72 14.38 1.71 -11.37
CA GLY A 72 14.06 1.88 -12.79
C GLY A 72 12.58 1.61 -13.08
N GLY A 73 12.16 1.89 -14.31
CA GLY A 73 10.77 1.72 -14.74
C GLY A 73 9.83 2.77 -14.15
N LYS A 74 8.54 2.41 -14.04
CA LYS A 74 7.49 3.33 -13.60
C LYS A 74 7.63 3.74 -12.13
N HIS A 75 8.09 2.83 -11.28
CA HIS A 75 8.33 3.07 -9.86
C HIS A 75 9.83 3.15 -9.62
N ASN A 76 10.43 4.30 -9.97
CA ASN A 76 11.86 4.54 -9.86
C ASN A 76 12.14 5.54 -8.75
N ASP A 77 12.82 5.09 -7.69
CA ASP A 77 13.17 5.94 -6.54
C ASP A 77 14.63 6.40 -6.56
N LEU A 78 15.41 6.08 -7.62
CA LEU A 78 16.86 6.35 -7.65
C LEU A 78 17.22 7.83 -7.43
N GLU A 79 16.41 8.75 -7.95
CA GLU A 79 16.66 10.19 -7.80
C GLU A 79 16.37 10.69 -6.37
N ASN A 80 15.59 9.94 -5.60
CA ASN A 80 15.19 10.29 -4.24
C ASN A 80 16.02 9.58 -3.17
N VAL A 81 16.67 8.45 -3.51
CA VAL A 81 17.51 7.70 -2.57
C VAL A 81 18.72 8.53 -2.17
N GLY A 82 18.92 8.69 -0.85
CA GLY A 82 19.98 9.52 -0.29
C GLY A 82 19.63 10.99 -0.14
N PHE A 83 18.51 11.47 -0.71
CA PHE A 83 17.99 12.82 -0.56
C PHE A 83 16.77 12.92 0.36
N THR A 84 16.03 11.83 0.48
CA THR A 84 14.90 11.71 1.40
C THR A 84 15.14 10.55 2.36
N THR A 85 14.51 10.59 3.51
CA THR A 85 14.61 9.52 4.52
C THR A 85 13.71 8.32 4.19
N ARG A 86 12.71 8.50 3.33
CA ARG A 86 11.63 7.53 3.06
C ARG A 86 11.81 6.70 1.78
N HIS A 87 12.76 7.04 0.90
CA HIS A 87 12.99 6.31 -0.34
C HIS A 87 14.24 5.42 -0.25
N HIS A 88 14.06 4.15 -0.58
CA HIS A 88 15.10 3.14 -0.54
C HIS A 88 15.16 2.39 -1.86
N THR A 89 16.37 2.09 -2.34
CA THR A 89 16.54 1.26 -3.56
C THR A 89 16.03 -0.16 -3.31
N PHE A 90 16.44 -0.76 -2.20
CA PHE A 90 16.00 -2.08 -1.72
C PHE A 90 15.27 -1.92 -0.40
N PHE A 91 14.11 -2.57 -0.29
CA PHE A 91 13.27 -2.53 0.91
C PHE A 91 12.36 -3.75 0.99
N GLU A 92 11.72 -3.95 2.14
CA GLU A 92 10.66 -4.95 2.29
C GLU A 92 9.29 -4.26 2.28
N MET A 93 8.36 -4.80 1.49
CA MET A 93 6.98 -4.37 1.44
C MET A 93 6.09 -5.38 2.14
N LEU A 94 5.49 -4.98 3.25
CA LEU A 94 4.47 -5.73 3.96
C LEU A 94 3.15 -5.58 3.19
N GLY A 95 2.50 -6.70 2.88
CA GLY A 95 1.27 -6.69 2.11
C GLY A 95 0.24 -7.69 2.60
N ASN A 96 -1.03 -7.32 2.48
CA ASN A 96 -2.16 -8.23 2.57
C ASN A 96 -2.98 -8.15 1.29
N PHE A 97 -3.50 -9.29 0.88
CA PHE A 97 -4.13 -9.48 -0.43
C PHE A 97 -5.46 -10.20 -0.28
N SER A 98 -6.43 -9.80 -1.11
CA SER A 98 -7.69 -10.50 -1.31
C SER A 98 -7.90 -10.79 -2.78
N PHE A 99 -8.06 -12.04 -3.12
CA PHE A 99 -8.30 -12.51 -4.49
C PHE A 99 -9.80 -12.79 -4.69
N GLY A 100 -10.59 -11.68 -4.73
CA GLY A 100 -12.03 -11.74 -4.88
C GLY A 100 -12.78 -12.33 -3.69
N ASP A 101 -12.28 -12.14 -2.48
CA ASP A 101 -12.92 -12.58 -1.23
C ASP A 101 -13.49 -11.38 -0.45
N TYR A 102 -12.64 -10.47 0.05
CA TYR A 102 -13.09 -9.21 0.64
C TYR A 102 -12.63 -8.02 -0.21
N PHE A 103 -13.24 -6.86 0.04
CA PHE A 103 -12.93 -5.63 -0.69
C PHE A 103 -12.79 -4.43 0.25
N LYS A 104 -13.14 -3.22 -0.17
CA LYS A 104 -12.83 -1.94 0.49
C LYS A 104 -13.16 -1.91 1.99
N GLU A 105 -14.37 -2.31 2.38
CA GLU A 105 -14.78 -2.22 3.79
C GLU A 105 -13.86 -3.01 4.71
N GLN A 106 -13.62 -4.27 4.36
CA GLN A 106 -12.81 -5.14 5.19
C GLN A 106 -11.32 -4.78 5.13
N ALA A 107 -10.82 -4.34 3.97
CA ALA A 107 -9.44 -3.88 3.83
C ALA A 107 -9.17 -2.66 4.72
N ILE A 108 -10.05 -1.66 4.69
CA ILE A 108 -9.97 -0.47 5.54
C ILE A 108 -10.06 -0.84 7.03
N LEU A 109 -10.97 -1.76 7.39
CA LEU A 109 -11.11 -2.23 8.77
C LEU A 109 -9.83 -2.90 9.28
N TYR A 110 -9.23 -3.79 8.48
CA TYR A 110 -7.97 -4.44 8.84
C TYR A 110 -6.85 -3.42 8.99
N ALA A 111 -6.71 -2.51 8.04
CA ALA A 111 -5.66 -1.50 8.08
C ALA A 111 -5.80 -0.60 9.30
N TRP A 112 -6.99 -0.09 9.57
CA TRP A 112 -7.22 0.79 10.71
C TRP A 112 -6.98 0.11 12.05
N ASN A 113 -7.42 -1.14 12.20
CA ASN A 113 -7.19 -1.90 13.41
C ASN A 113 -5.71 -2.21 13.64
N LEU A 114 -4.98 -2.64 12.61
CA LEU A 114 -3.54 -2.91 12.75
C LEU A 114 -2.78 -1.66 13.20
N ILE A 115 -3.01 -0.53 12.53
CA ILE A 115 -2.30 0.71 12.83
C ILE A 115 -2.65 1.23 14.23
N THR A 116 -3.94 1.28 14.57
CA THR A 116 -4.38 1.97 15.78
C THR A 116 -4.42 1.09 17.02
N LYS A 117 -4.64 -0.22 16.88
CA LYS A 117 -4.77 -1.16 18.00
C LYS A 117 -3.49 -1.96 18.23
N GLU A 118 -2.93 -2.56 17.17
CA GLU A 118 -1.72 -3.39 17.29
C GLU A 118 -0.46 -2.52 17.38
N PHE A 119 -0.25 -1.61 16.43
CA PHE A 119 0.89 -0.69 16.44
C PHE A 119 0.69 0.52 17.37
N LYS A 120 -0.54 0.74 17.87
CA LYS A 120 -0.89 1.82 18.82
C LYS A 120 -0.48 3.21 18.34
N ILE A 121 -0.52 3.43 17.02
CA ILE A 121 -0.26 4.74 16.44
C ILE A 121 -1.43 5.67 16.79
N ASN A 122 -1.10 6.88 17.24
CA ASN A 122 -2.10 7.87 17.61
C ASN A 122 -2.92 8.28 16.39
N LYS A 123 -4.22 7.98 16.41
CA LYS A 123 -5.17 8.30 15.33
C LYS A 123 -5.27 9.80 15.02
N ASP A 124 -4.96 10.67 15.99
CA ASP A 124 -4.99 12.12 15.77
C ASP A 124 -3.86 12.59 14.85
N LYS A 125 -2.83 11.76 14.66
CA LYS A 125 -1.73 11.97 13.74
C LYS A 125 -1.97 11.37 12.35
N LEU A 126 -3.09 10.67 12.16
CA LEU A 126 -3.41 9.99 10.91
C LEU A 126 -4.35 10.83 10.06
N LEU A 127 -4.13 10.79 8.76
CA LEU A 127 -5.05 11.23 7.72
C LEU A 127 -5.00 10.23 6.56
N VAL A 128 -5.99 10.28 5.68
CA VAL A 128 -6.08 9.38 4.55
C VAL A 128 -6.34 10.14 3.25
N THR A 129 -5.82 9.60 2.17
CA THR A 129 -6.21 10.02 0.83
C THR A 129 -7.16 9.01 0.21
N ILE A 130 -7.98 9.46 -0.70
CA ILE A 130 -8.84 8.63 -1.55
C ILE A 130 -8.79 9.15 -2.98
N TYR A 131 -9.01 8.27 -3.95
CA TYR A 131 -9.25 8.73 -5.32
C TYR A 131 -10.52 9.60 -5.37
N HIS A 132 -10.46 10.72 -6.07
CA HIS A 132 -11.43 11.81 -5.97
C HIS A 132 -12.90 11.41 -6.14
N ASN A 133 -13.18 10.35 -6.89
CA ASN A 133 -14.52 9.83 -7.14
C ASN A 133 -14.83 8.51 -6.42
N ASP A 134 -13.97 8.07 -5.49
CA ASP A 134 -14.21 6.85 -4.70
C ASP A 134 -15.06 7.14 -3.45
N GLU A 135 -16.33 7.45 -3.66
CA GLU A 135 -17.29 7.71 -2.59
C GLU A 135 -17.49 6.51 -1.65
N VAL A 136 -17.25 5.30 -2.16
CA VAL A 136 -17.38 4.07 -1.36
C VAL A 136 -16.25 3.99 -0.32
N ALA A 137 -15.01 4.28 -0.71
CA ALA A 137 -13.90 4.35 0.22
C ALA A 137 -14.11 5.47 1.25
N GLU A 138 -14.55 6.66 0.82
CA GLU A 138 -14.88 7.78 1.71
C GLU A 138 -15.88 7.37 2.80
N LYS A 139 -16.96 6.73 2.41
CA LYS A 139 -17.99 6.24 3.34
C LYS A 139 -17.44 5.26 4.37
N PHE A 140 -16.58 4.33 3.94
CA PHE A 140 -15.98 3.36 4.85
C PHE A 140 -14.96 3.99 5.79
N TRP A 141 -14.13 4.93 5.34
CA TRP A 141 -13.23 5.67 6.21
C TRP A 141 -14.00 6.46 7.30
N LYS A 142 -15.07 7.15 6.92
CA LYS A 142 -15.95 7.83 7.90
C LYS A 142 -16.57 6.86 8.90
N LYS A 143 -17.09 5.73 8.43
CA LYS A 143 -17.75 4.72 9.27
C LYS A 143 -16.79 3.99 10.23
N ILE A 144 -15.62 3.58 9.72
CA ILE A 144 -14.69 2.68 10.44
C ILE A 144 -13.71 3.46 11.30
N ALA A 145 -13.10 4.49 10.72
CA ALA A 145 -12.06 5.28 11.38
C ALA A 145 -12.63 6.47 12.16
N ASN A 146 -13.88 6.83 11.91
CA ASN A 146 -14.52 8.04 12.47
C ASN A 146 -13.69 9.31 12.21
N LEU A 147 -13.08 9.38 11.01
CA LEU A 147 -12.31 10.55 10.60
C LEU A 147 -13.24 11.69 10.18
N PRO A 148 -12.92 12.93 10.57
CA PRO A 148 -13.61 14.12 10.04
C PRO A 148 -13.23 14.32 8.57
N ASP A 149 -14.07 15.06 7.84
CA ASP A 149 -13.87 15.34 6.40
C ASP A 149 -12.51 15.98 6.12
N SER A 150 -12.00 16.81 7.03
CA SER A 150 -10.69 17.46 6.91
C SER A 150 -9.50 16.49 6.93
N LYS A 151 -9.71 15.24 7.32
CA LYS A 151 -8.68 14.18 7.35
C LYS A 151 -8.87 13.12 6.26
N ILE A 152 -9.83 13.34 5.34
CA ILE A 152 -10.06 12.49 4.17
C ILE A 152 -9.85 13.36 2.93
N ILE A 153 -8.68 13.26 2.33
CA ILE A 153 -8.27 14.14 1.24
C ILE A 153 -8.55 13.46 -0.10
N LYS A 154 -9.23 14.17 -0.99
CA LYS A 154 -9.57 13.68 -2.34
C LYS A 154 -8.48 14.08 -3.33
N ILE A 155 -7.84 13.10 -3.95
CA ILE A 155 -6.77 13.29 -4.93
C ILE A 155 -7.28 12.87 -6.32
N SER A 156 -7.13 13.77 -7.29
CA SER A 156 -7.57 13.52 -8.67
C SER A 156 -6.45 13.05 -9.60
N SER A 157 -5.21 13.17 -9.17
CA SER A 157 -4.03 12.73 -9.92
C SER A 157 -3.89 11.21 -9.93
N SER A 158 -2.88 10.72 -10.62
CA SER A 158 -2.51 9.30 -10.65
C SER A 158 -1.99 8.78 -9.31
N ASP A 159 -1.73 9.64 -8.33
CA ASP A 159 -1.17 9.25 -7.03
C ASP A 159 -2.15 8.33 -6.28
N ASN A 160 -3.45 8.59 -6.36
CA ASN A 160 -4.47 7.70 -5.81
C ASN A 160 -5.14 6.77 -6.85
N PHE A 161 -4.47 6.53 -7.99
CA PHE A 161 -4.85 5.50 -8.95
C PHE A 161 -3.62 4.66 -9.31
N TRP A 162 -3.44 3.58 -8.60
CA TRP A 162 -2.26 2.73 -8.74
C TRP A 162 -2.34 1.83 -9.96
N SER A 163 -1.21 1.63 -10.64
CA SER A 163 -1.06 0.63 -11.69
C SER A 163 0.34 0.01 -11.63
N MET A 164 0.42 -1.29 -11.92
CA MET A 164 1.67 -2.04 -11.85
C MET A 164 2.71 -1.52 -12.85
N GLY A 165 2.27 -1.15 -14.03
CA GLY A 165 3.09 -0.66 -15.14
C GLY A 165 2.20 -0.02 -16.20
N ASP A 166 2.66 -0.03 -17.45
CA ASP A 166 1.87 0.43 -18.60
C ASP A 166 0.70 -0.51 -18.89
N THR A 167 0.82 -1.77 -18.50
CA THR A 167 -0.22 -2.80 -18.58
C THR A 167 -0.29 -3.58 -17.27
N GLY A 168 -1.41 -4.27 -17.05
CA GLY A 168 -1.64 -5.12 -15.89
C GLY A 168 -2.70 -4.58 -14.93
N PRO A 169 -2.88 -5.23 -13.76
CA PRO A 169 -3.88 -4.84 -12.79
C PRO A 169 -3.71 -3.41 -12.31
N CYS A 170 -4.83 -2.71 -12.14
CA CYS A 170 -4.86 -1.33 -11.67
C CYS A 170 -6.19 -1.02 -10.95
N GLY A 171 -6.20 0.09 -10.23
CA GLY A 171 -7.41 0.56 -9.56
C GLY A 171 -7.18 1.76 -8.65
N PRO A 172 -8.27 2.37 -8.17
CA PRO A 172 -8.17 3.44 -7.19
C PRO A 172 -7.54 2.93 -5.91
N CYS A 173 -6.83 3.80 -5.23
CA CYS A 173 -6.23 3.47 -3.94
C CYS A 173 -6.56 4.49 -2.85
N SER A 174 -6.33 4.07 -1.63
CA SER A 174 -6.45 4.88 -0.43
C SER A 174 -5.15 4.76 0.34
N GLU A 175 -4.56 5.88 0.65
CA GLU A 175 -3.28 5.91 1.37
C GLU A 175 -3.49 6.42 2.78
N ILE A 176 -2.70 5.91 3.71
CA ILE A 176 -2.68 6.36 5.09
C ILE A 176 -1.40 7.10 5.33
N PHE A 177 -1.52 8.35 5.80
CA PHE A 177 -0.41 9.23 6.12
C PHE A 177 -0.30 9.47 7.62
N TYR A 178 0.93 9.70 8.06
CA TYR A 178 1.23 10.11 9.42
C TYR A 178 1.78 11.55 9.43
N ASP A 179 1.22 12.41 10.29
CA ASP A 179 1.70 13.77 10.53
C ASP A 179 2.77 13.77 11.63
N HIS A 180 4.02 13.97 11.26
CA HIS A 180 5.15 14.10 12.18
C HIS A 180 5.14 15.41 12.98
N GLY A 181 4.27 16.36 12.60
CA GLY A 181 4.10 17.65 13.27
C GLY A 181 4.99 18.76 12.73
N ASP A 182 4.79 19.96 13.29
CA ASP A 182 5.31 21.22 12.75
C ASP A 182 6.84 21.38 12.78
N LYS A 183 7.56 20.45 13.44
CA LYS A 183 9.03 20.44 13.43
C LYS A 183 9.62 20.00 12.09
N TYR A 184 8.81 19.40 11.22
CA TYR A 184 9.20 19.01 9.87
C TYR A 184 8.50 19.90 8.86
N PHE A 185 9.22 20.29 7.83
CA PHE A 185 8.65 20.99 6.68
C PHE A 185 7.75 20.06 5.87
N GLY A 186 6.64 20.56 5.37
CA GLY A 186 5.72 19.85 4.48
C GLY A 186 4.27 20.17 4.74
N GLY A 187 3.46 19.98 3.71
CA GLY A 187 2.01 20.11 3.73
C GLY A 187 1.31 18.76 3.59
N PRO A 188 0.00 18.73 3.81
CA PRO A 188 -0.78 17.52 3.57
C PRO A 188 -0.78 17.11 2.09
N PRO A 189 -1.05 15.84 1.75
CA PRO A 189 -1.17 15.38 0.37
C PRO A 189 -2.09 16.27 -0.46
N GLY A 190 -1.73 16.55 -1.70
CA GLY A 190 -2.43 17.45 -2.59
C GLY A 190 -2.12 18.94 -2.39
N SER A 191 -1.26 19.32 -1.44
CA SER A 191 -0.79 20.68 -1.23
C SER A 191 0.52 20.97 -1.99
N VAL A 192 0.89 22.24 -2.09
CA VAL A 192 2.12 22.67 -2.78
C VAL A 192 3.38 22.09 -2.13
N ASP A 193 3.34 21.86 -0.82
CA ASP A 193 4.48 21.41 -0.02
C ASP A 193 4.34 19.91 0.36
N GLU A 194 3.59 19.12 -0.40
CA GLU A 194 3.33 17.69 -0.11
C GLU A 194 4.61 16.84 -0.13
N ASP A 195 5.63 17.23 -0.88
CA ASP A 195 6.92 16.53 -0.97
C ASP A 195 7.78 16.64 0.31
N GLY A 196 7.36 17.44 1.29
CA GLY A 196 8.07 17.59 2.55
C GLY A 196 8.00 16.36 3.45
N ASP A 197 8.79 16.37 4.54
CA ASP A 197 8.93 15.23 5.46
C ASP A 197 7.91 15.24 6.62
N ARG A 198 6.93 16.16 6.62
CA ARG A 198 5.93 16.23 7.66
C ARG A 198 4.87 15.15 7.54
N PHE A 199 4.29 15.00 6.35
CA PHE A 199 3.23 14.02 6.09
C PHE A 199 3.80 12.86 5.28
N ILE A 200 3.98 11.72 5.92
CA ILE A 200 4.59 10.55 5.30
C ILE A 200 3.53 9.47 5.08
N GLU A 201 3.41 9.03 3.83
CA GLU A 201 2.63 7.84 3.50
C GLU A 201 3.23 6.62 4.19
N ILE A 202 2.41 5.94 4.99
CA ILE A 202 2.82 4.73 5.74
C ILE A 202 2.19 3.45 5.20
N TRP A 203 1.09 3.55 4.47
CA TRP A 203 0.42 2.38 3.89
C TRP A 203 -0.45 2.77 2.71
N ASN A 204 -0.34 2.04 1.60
CA ASN A 204 -1.21 2.16 0.43
C ASN A 204 -2.15 0.95 0.35
N LEU A 205 -3.46 1.19 0.24
CA LEU A 205 -4.50 0.19 0.03
C LEU A 205 -5.02 0.31 -1.40
N VAL A 206 -4.68 -0.64 -2.26
CA VAL A 206 -5.08 -0.63 -3.66
C VAL A 206 -6.31 -1.50 -3.88
N PHE A 207 -7.35 -0.92 -4.45
CA PHE A 207 -8.61 -1.59 -4.79
C PHE A 207 -8.57 -1.98 -6.27
N MET A 208 -7.96 -3.13 -6.55
CA MET A 208 -7.80 -3.64 -7.91
C MET A 208 -9.17 -3.97 -8.52
N GLN A 209 -9.57 -3.20 -9.50
CA GLN A 209 -10.85 -3.34 -10.19
C GLN A 209 -10.67 -3.57 -11.68
N TYR A 210 -9.54 -3.17 -12.23
CA TYR A 210 -9.31 -3.12 -13.66
C TYR A 210 -8.00 -3.79 -14.05
N GLU A 211 -7.93 -4.16 -15.33
CA GLU A 211 -6.72 -4.53 -16.04
C GLU A 211 -6.49 -3.55 -17.19
N GLN A 212 -5.36 -2.86 -17.19
CA GLN A 212 -4.90 -2.09 -18.34
C GLN A 212 -4.27 -3.05 -19.33
N VAL A 213 -4.93 -3.29 -20.46
CA VAL A 213 -4.48 -4.22 -21.51
C VAL A 213 -3.49 -3.54 -22.45
N ASP A 214 -3.78 -2.30 -22.82
CA ASP A 214 -2.93 -1.41 -23.61
C ASP A 214 -3.19 0.06 -23.22
N LYS A 215 -2.53 1.01 -23.89
CA LYS A 215 -2.65 2.45 -23.56
C LYS A 215 -4.10 2.98 -23.57
N ASN A 216 -4.99 2.36 -24.32
CA ASN A 216 -6.35 2.84 -24.56
C ASN A 216 -7.43 1.90 -24.01
N THR A 217 -7.07 0.65 -23.70
CA THR A 217 -8.01 -0.41 -23.34
C THR A 217 -7.87 -0.79 -21.88
N ARG A 218 -8.94 -0.56 -21.12
CA ARG A 218 -9.07 -0.99 -19.73
C ARG A 218 -10.30 -1.88 -19.61
N LEU A 219 -10.11 -3.05 -19.02
CA LEU A 219 -11.15 -4.04 -18.77
C LEU A 219 -11.38 -4.18 -17.27
N ASP A 220 -12.57 -4.60 -16.90
CA ASP A 220 -12.85 -4.99 -15.51
C ASP A 220 -12.14 -6.32 -15.20
N LEU A 221 -11.57 -6.42 -14.00
CA LEU A 221 -11.08 -7.71 -13.49
C LEU A 221 -12.27 -8.68 -13.29
N PRO A 222 -12.04 -10.00 -13.42
CA PRO A 222 -13.07 -11.01 -13.19
C PRO A 222 -13.72 -10.90 -11.80
N LYS A 223 -12.96 -10.43 -10.82
CA LYS A 223 -13.40 -10.12 -9.46
C LYS A 223 -12.60 -8.95 -8.91
N PRO A 224 -13.23 -8.04 -8.13
CA PRO A 224 -12.49 -7.01 -7.43
C PRO A 224 -11.57 -7.63 -6.38
N CYS A 225 -10.35 -7.17 -6.33
CA CYS A 225 -9.29 -7.68 -5.47
C CYS A 225 -8.69 -6.57 -4.62
N VAL A 226 -7.94 -6.95 -3.58
CA VAL A 226 -7.19 -6.02 -2.73
C VAL A 226 -5.72 -6.35 -2.80
N ASP A 227 -4.91 -5.33 -3.02
CA ASP A 227 -3.47 -5.32 -2.84
C ASP A 227 -3.11 -4.22 -1.84
N THR A 228 -2.18 -4.46 -0.94
CA THR A 228 -1.69 -3.41 -0.05
C THR A 228 -0.17 -3.41 0.06
N GLY A 229 0.40 -2.24 0.31
CA GLY A 229 1.84 -2.08 0.49
C GLY A 229 2.19 -1.12 1.61
N MET A 230 2.89 -1.64 2.64
CA MET A 230 3.47 -0.89 3.74
C MET A 230 4.98 -1.10 3.74
N GLY A 231 5.77 -0.02 3.65
CA GLY A 231 7.23 -0.13 3.77
C GLY A 231 7.64 -0.55 5.17
N LEU A 232 8.30 -1.71 5.31
CA LEU A 232 8.75 -2.23 6.60
C LEU A 232 9.68 -1.23 7.30
N GLU A 233 10.64 -0.69 6.56
CA GLU A 233 11.65 0.24 7.08
C GLU A 233 10.98 1.53 7.55
N ARG A 234 10.05 2.07 6.76
CA ARG A 234 9.31 3.30 7.04
C ARG A 234 8.45 3.17 8.29
N ILE A 235 7.65 2.11 8.41
CA ILE A 235 6.82 1.91 9.59
C ILE A 235 7.67 1.58 10.84
N THR A 236 8.79 0.88 10.69
CA THR A 236 9.73 0.62 11.79
C THR A 236 10.33 1.92 12.32
N ALA A 237 10.79 2.82 11.42
CA ALA A 237 11.29 4.14 11.79
C ALA A 237 10.24 4.92 12.59
N LEU A 238 9.02 5.00 12.07
CA LEU A 238 7.92 5.68 12.73
C LEU A 238 7.66 5.14 14.15
N LEU A 239 7.58 3.82 14.32
CA LEU A 239 7.34 3.19 15.63
C LEU A 239 8.45 3.44 16.65
N ASN A 240 9.66 3.75 16.18
CA ASN A 240 10.82 4.12 17.00
C ASN A 240 10.99 5.64 17.17
N GLY A 241 10.05 6.45 16.64
CA GLY A 241 10.03 7.89 16.83
C GLY A 241 10.95 8.66 15.89
N SER A 242 11.34 8.07 14.78
CA SER A 242 12.08 8.69 13.67
C SER A 242 11.24 8.72 12.38
N ASN A 243 11.70 9.48 11.42
CA ASN A 243 11.14 9.56 10.05
C ASN A 243 12.09 8.92 9.06
#